data_644d3859d04d977cf5784a3a4ae8fecf
#
_entry.id   644d3859d04d977cf5784a3a4ae8fecf
#
_cell.length_a   1.000
_cell.length_b   1.000
_cell.length_c   1.000
_cell.angle_alpha   90.00
_cell.angle_beta   90.00
_cell.angle_gamma   90.00
#
_symmetry.space_group_name_H-M   'P 1'
#
loop_
_entity.id
_entity.type
_entity.pdbx_description
1 polymer ?
#
loop_
_entity_poly.entity_id
_entity_poly.type
_entity_poly.pdbx_seq_one_letter_code
_entity_poly.pdbx_strand_id
1 'polypeptide(L)'
;MLSETDISAISVTIKLALLSTAILIAIGTPLAWWLSQTKFKFKVIFEAIIALPLILPPTVLGFYLLMTLGSNSPLARVLESFGGSSIAFTFSGLVVGSVIYSLPFVVQPLQNSFSSVKRQSMEVAATLGASKLDRFFTVAVPLARSGFVTAGVLGFAHTVGEFGVVLMIGGNIPGETGVLSIAIYDHVEAMEYSQAHLLAGGLLVTSFLMLIFVYLFNRHFSIMRYKD
;
A
#
# COMPACT_ATOMS: atom_id res chain seq x y z
N MET A 1 0.68 -7.51 -30.13
CA MET A 1 1.61 -6.44 -29.67
C MET A 1 0.85 -5.60 -28.68
N LEU A 2 1.54 -5.06 -27.66
CA LEU A 2 0.91 -4.13 -26.71
C LEU A 2 0.49 -2.86 -27.44
N SER A 3 -0.70 -2.36 -27.16
CA SER A 3 -1.19 -1.06 -27.65
C SER A 3 -0.52 0.11 -26.90
N GLU A 4 -0.61 1.32 -27.44
CA GLU A 4 -0.15 2.52 -26.72
C GLU A 4 -0.94 2.73 -25.42
N THR A 5 -2.23 2.38 -25.41
CA THR A 5 -3.08 2.43 -24.21
C THR A 5 -2.61 1.43 -23.15
N ASP A 6 -2.19 0.22 -23.52
CA ASP A 6 -1.65 -0.77 -22.59
C ASP A 6 -0.34 -0.30 -21.93
N ILE A 7 0.56 0.27 -22.74
CA ILE A 7 1.83 0.83 -22.25
C ILE A 7 1.56 1.99 -21.27
N SER A 8 0.59 2.84 -21.59
CA SER A 8 0.15 3.90 -20.73
C SER A 8 -0.41 3.38 -19.40
N ALA A 9 -1.30 2.36 -19.46
CA ALA A 9 -1.87 1.72 -18.27
C ALA A 9 -0.80 1.08 -17.38
N ILE A 10 0.20 0.42 -17.95
CA ILE A 10 1.36 -0.11 -17.22
C ILE A 10 2.13 1.03 -16.53
N SER A 11 2.40 2.13 -17.25
CA SER A 11 3.11 3.29 -16.70
C SER A 11 2.37 3.94 -15.53
N VAL A 12 1.05 4.16 -15.69
CA VAL A 12 0.18 4.71 -14.62
C VAL A 12 0.18 3.79 -13.40
N THR A 13 0.04 2.48 -13.62
CA THR A 13 0.05 1.49 -12.53
C THR A 13 1.36 1.49 -11.76
N ILE A 14 2.50 1.51 -12.45
CA ILE A 14 3.82 1.54 -11.78
C ILE A 14 3.99 2.83 -10.98
N LYS A 15 3.63 3.98 -11.56
CA LYS A 15 3.69 5.28 -10.86
C LYS A 15 2.79 5.29 -9.62
N LEU A 16 1.55 4.80 -9.78
CA LEU A 16 0.60 4.69 -8.67
C LEU A 16 1.15 3.81 -7.56
N ALA A 17 1.61 2.60 -7.90
CA ALA A 17 2.12 1.64 -6.93
C ALA A 17 3.37 2.14 -6.19
N LEU A 18 4.33 2.76 -6.90
CA LEU A 18 5.53 3.33 -6.29
C LEU A 18 5.19 4.48 -5.34
N LEU A 19 4.37 5.43 -5.79
CA LEU A 19 4.01 6.60 -4.99
C LEU A 19 3.17 6.20 -3.77
N SER A 20 2.14 5.36 -3.96
CA SER A 20 1.30 4.87 -2.86
C SER A 20 2.12 4.07 -1.85
N THR A 21 3.03 3.19 -2.30
CA THR A 21 3.91 2.44 -1.40
C THR A 21 4.85 3.34 -0.62
N ALA A 22 5.44 4.35 -1.24
CA ALA A 22 6.30 5.32 -0.55
C ALA A 22 5.52 6.08 0.54
N ILE A 23 4.32 6.56 0.23
CA ILE A 23 3.43 7.22 1.20
C ILE A 23 3.05 6.25 2.32
N LEU A 24 2.67 5.02 1.97
CA LEU A 24 2.30 3.98 2.94
C LEU A 24 3.43 3.63 3.90
N ILE A 25 4.66 3.51 3.42
CA ILE A 25 5.83 3.30 4.29
C ILE A 25 6.04 4.51 5.19
N ALA A 26 5.93 5.73 4.66
CA ALA A 26 6.13 6.96 5.43
C ALA A 26 5.11 7.13 6.57
N ILE A 27 3.80 6.93 6.29
CA ILE A 27 2.74 7.06 7.30
C ILE A 27 2.53 5.77 8.10
N GLY A 28 2.70 4.61 7.49
CA GLY A 28 2.51 3.31 8.11
C GLY A 28 3.59 2.99 9.15
N THR A 29 4.83 3.46 8.94
CA THR A 29 5.93 3.22 9.89
C THR A 29 5.65 3.81 11.28
N PRO A 30 5.35 5.12 11.45
CA PRO A 30 5.02 5.67 12.75
C PRO A 30 3.74 5.06 13.33
N LEU A 31 2.74 4.77 12.50
CA LEU A 31 1.50 4.14 12.93
C LEU A 31 1.74 2.71 13.46
N ALA A 32 2.48 1.89 12.71
CA ALA A 32 2.84 0.53 13.11
C ALA A 32 3.72 0.51 14.37
N TRP A 33 4.68 1.44 14.47
CA TRP A 33 5.48 1.61 15.66
C TRP A 33 4.64 1.95 16.89
N TRP A 34 3.76 2.95 16.76
CA TRP A 34 2.84 3.33 17.85
C TRP A 34 1.97 2.16 18.27
N LEU A 35 1.36 1.45 17.31
CA LEU A 35 0.54 0.27 17.58
C LEU A 35 1.33 -0.85 18.25
N SER A 36 2.59 -1.06 17.90
CA SER A 36 3.43 -2.11 18.49
C SER A 36 3.78 -1.84 19.96
N GLN A 37 3.88 -0.56 20.36
CA GLN A 37 4.35 -0.16 21.68
C GLN A 37 3.21 0.23 22.65
N THR A 38 2.05 0.61 22.11
CA THR A 38 0.97 1.15 22.94
C THR A 38 0.27 0.06 23.77
N LYS A 39 -0.05 0.40 25.01
CA LYS A 39 -0.90 -0.39 25.92
C LYS A 39 -2.31 0.21 26.05
N PHE A 40 -2.67 1.12 25.17
CA PHE A 40 -3.96 1.80 25.18
C PHE A 40 -5.11 0.80 25.01
N LYS A 41 -6.13 0.87 25.85
CA LYS A 41 -7.24 -0.11 25.85
C LYS A 41 -8.04 -0.14 24.54
N PHE A 42 -8.14 1.00 23.85
CA PHE A 42 -8.85 1.12 22.58
C PHE A 42 -7.96 0.86 21.34
N LYS A 43 -6.73 0.34 21.53
CA LYS A 43 -5.84 -0.07 20.44
C LYS A 43 -6.57 -0.97 19.42
N VAL A 44 -7.39 -1.90 19.92
CA VAL A 44 -8.16 -2.83 19.10
C VAL A 44 -9.06 -2.13 18.07
N ILE A 45 -9.62 -0.95 18.44
CA ILE A 45 -10.45 -0.17 17.51
C ILE A 45 -9.61 0.37 16.35
N PHE A 46 -8.40 0.89 16.64
CA PHE A 46 -7.49 1.37 15.59
C PHE A 46 -7.02 0.24 14.70
N GLU A 47 -6.69 -0.92 15.28
CA GLU A 47 -6.32 -2.12 14.51
C GLU A 47 -7.47 -2.58 13.62
N ALA A 48 -8.71 -2.57 14.12
CA ALA A 48 -9.90 -2.91 13.35
C ALA A 48 -10.16 -1.92 12.21
N ILE A 49 -10.01 -0.61 12.45
CA ILE A 49 -10.15 0.41 11.40
C ILE A 49 -9.10 0.23 10.30
N ILE A 50 -7.84 -0.02 10.67
CA ILE A 50 -6.76 -0.26 9.72
C ILE A 50 -7.01 -1.54 8.91
N ALA A 51 -7.54 -2.59 9.56
CA ALA A 51 -7.81 -3.87 8.91
C ALA A 51 -9.12 -3.89 8.11
N LEU A 52 -9.99 -2.89 8.27
CA LEU A 52 -11.31 -2.83 7.64
C LEU A 52 -11.27 -3.03 6.11
N PRO A 53 -10.31 -2.43 5.36
CA PRO A 53 -10.19 -2.63 3.93
C PRO A 53 -9.98 -4.09 3.50
N LEU A 54 -9.44 -4.97 4.36
CA LEU A 54 -9.26 -6.40 4.05
C LEU A 54 -10.58 -7.17 3.94
N ILE A 55 -11.61 -6.70 4.63
CA ILE A 55 -12.90 -7.40 4.77
C ILE A 55 -13.96 -6.75 3.86
N LEU A 56 -13.89 -5.44 3.67
CA LEU A 56 -14.84 -4.72 2.84
C LEU A 56 -14.65 -5.07 1.36
N PRO A 57 -15.76 -5.32 0.63
CA PRO A 57 -15.69 -5.39 -0.82
C PRO A 57 -15.05 -4.11 -1.39
N PRO A 58 -14.12 -4.22 -2.36
CA PRO A 58 -13.45 -3.05 -2.96
C PRO A 58 -14.42 -1.98 -3.49
N THR A 59 -15.56 -2.43 -4.05
CA THR A 59 -16.62 -1.55 -4.56
C THR A 59 -17.29 -0.74 -3.46
N VAL A 60 -17.47 -1.31 -2.26
CA VAL A 60 -18.05 -0.59 -1.11
C VAL A 60 -17.10 0.52 -0.65
N LEU A 61 -15.82 0.19 -0.49
CA LEU A 61 -14.82 1.19 -0.12
C LEU A 61 -14.70 2.26 -1.20
N GLY A 62 -14.60 1.87 -2.47
CA GLY A 62 -14.55 2.78 -3.61
C GLY A 62 -15.74 3.72 -3.68
N PHE A 63 -16.95 3.22 -3.42
CA PHE A 63 -18.16 4.05 -3.35
C PHE A 63 -18.08 5.13 -2.27
N TYR A 64 -17.72 4.77 -1.03
CA TYR A 64 -17.60 5.76 0.04
C TYR A 64 -16.46 6.76 -0.22
N LEU A 65 -15.36 6.30 -0.81
CA LEU A 65 -14.28 7.20 -1.22
C LEU A 65 -14.75 8.16 -2.33
N LEU A 66 -15.48 7.67 -3.33
CA LEU A 66 -16.06 8.52 -4.36
C LEU A 66 -17.01 9.57 -3.77
N MET A 67 -17.85 9.19 -2.80
CA MET A 67 -18.74 10.12 -2.11
C MET A 67 -17.98 11.18 -1.28
N THR A 68 -16.80 10.83 -0.74
CA THR A 68 -15.99 11.77 0.07
C THR A 68 -15.03 12.63 -0.75
N LEU A 69 -14.56 12.13 -1.89
CA LEU A 69 -13.59 12.82 -2.77
C LEU A 69 -14.26 13.52 -3.95
N GLY A 70 -15.53 13.20 -4.25
CA GLY A 70 -16.28 13.75 -5.38
C GLY A 70 -16.67 15.22 -5.18
N SER A 71 -17.02 15.91 -6.28
CA SER A 71 -17.27 17.35 -6.35
C SER A 71 -18.35 17.86 -5.39
N ASN A 72 -19.33 17.04 -5.04
CA ASN A 72 -20.41 17.43 -4.12
C ASN A 72 -20.09 17.18 -2.64
N SER A 73 -18.90 16.70 -2.33
CA SER A 73 -18.50 16.34 -0.97
C SER A 73 -18.18 17.58 -0.11
N PRO A 74 -18.32 17.49 1.23
CA PRO A 74 -17.83 18.53 2.12
C PRO A 74 -16.33 18.81 1.95
N LEU A 75 -15.54 17.77 1.65
CA LEU A 75 -14.10 17.90 1.41
C LEU A 75 -13.82 18.69 0.13
N ALA A 76 -14.56 18.45 -0.94
CA ALA A 76 -14.41 19.21 -2.18
C ALA A 76 -14.69 20.71 -1.95
N ARG A 77 -15.74 21.05 -1.21
CA ARG A 77 -16.06 22.45 -0.86
C ARG A 77 -14.94 23.14 -0.08
N VAL A 78 -14.30 22.40 0.84
CA VAL A 78 -13.13 22.91 1.56
C VAL A 78 -11.96 23.12 0.61
N LEU A 79 -11.64 22.15 -0.26
CA LEU A 79 -10.58 22.30 -1.26
C LEU A 79 -10.83 23.46 -2.22
N GLU A 80 -12.06 23.63 -2.69
CA GLU A 80 -12.48 24.74 -3.56
C GLU A 80 -12.29 26.12 -2.89
N SER A 81 -12.53 26.21 -1.56
CA SER A 81 -12.26 27.44 -0.80
C SER A 81 -10.77 27.84 -0.76
N PHE A 82 -9.88 26.89 -0.99
CA PHE A 82 -8.42 27.10 -1.13
C PHE A 82 -7.95 27.13 -2.59
N GLY A 83 -8.87 27.22 -3.57
CA GLY A 83 -8.55 27.27 -5.00
C GLY A 83 -8.25 25.89 -5.62
N GLY A 84 -8.52 24.80 -4.92
CA GLY A 84 -8.41 23.42 -5.43
C GLY A 84 -9.68 22.97 -6.16
N SER A 85 -9.64 21.76 -6.71
CA SER A 85 -10.78 21.08 -7.33
C SER A 85 -11.03 19.72 -6.66
N SER A 86 -12.14 19.07 -7.02
CA SER A 86 -12.39 17.67 -6.65
C SER A 86 -11.21 16.81 -7.10
N ILE A 87 -10.80 15.89 -6.23
CA ILE A 87 -9.72 14.94 -6.53
C ILE A 87 -10.23 13.59 -7.07
N ALA A 88 -11.54 13.35 -7.06
CA ALA A 88 -12.11 12.21 -7.76
C ALA A 88 -11.83 12.31 -9.27
N PHE A 89 -11.66 11.18 -9.92
CA PHE A 89 -11.31 11.05 -11.35
C PHE A 89 -9.96 11.67 -11.73
N THR A 90 -9.06 11.81 -10.78
CA THR A 90 -7.67 12.27 -10.98
C THR A 90 -6.67 11.23 -10.46
N PHE A 91 -5.42 11.31 -10.92
CA PHE A 91 -4.34 10.48 -10.39
C PHE A 91 -4.15 10.66 -8.86
N SER A 92 -4.36 11.87 -8.33
CA SER A 92 -4.31 12.12 -6.88
C SER A 92 -5.40 11.36 -6.12
N GLY A 93 -6.60 11.27 -6.69
CA GLY A 93 -7.69 10.47 -6.13
C GLY A 93 -7.35 8.98 -6.10
N LEU A 94 -6.72 8.45 -7.17
CA LEU A 94 -6.22 7.07 -7.18
C LEU A 94 -5.20 6.84 -6.05
N VAL A 95 -4.25 7.76 -5.87
CA VAL A 95 -3.23 7.66 -4.80
C VAL A 95 -3.90 7.60 -3.43
N VAL A 96 -4.86 8.47 -3.15
CA VAL A 96 -5.59 8.47 -1.85
C VAL A 96 -6.34 7.15 -1.66
N GLY A 97 -7.05 6.68 -2.69
CA GLY A 97 -7.78 5.42 -2.63
C GLY A 97 -6.86 4.23 -2.40
N SER A 98 -5.79 4.14 -3.17
CA SER A 98 -4.81 3.06 -3.05
C SER A 98 -4.09 3.06 -1.71
N VAL A 99 -3.76 4.25 -1.15
CA VAL A 99 -3.17 4.36 0.18
C VAL A 99 -4.14 3.85 1.25
N ILE A 100 -5.41 4.21 1.20
CA ILE A 100 -6.40 3.75 2.18
C ILE A 100 -6.63 2.24 2.05
N TYR A 101 -6.77 1.74 0.83
CA TYR A 101 -7.08 0.33 0.57
C TYR A 101 -5.89 -0.59 0.85
N SER A 102 -4.66 -0.14 0.55
CA SER A 102 -3.44 -0.92 0.77
C SER A 102 -2.84 -0.74 2.17
N LEU A 103 -3.41 0.12 3.03
CA LEU A 103 -2.88 0.44 4.36
C LEU A 103 -2.60 -0.81 5.23
N PRO A 104 -3.51 -1.79 5.34
CA PRO A 104 -3.28 -2.97 6.18
C PRO A 104 -2.10 -3.82 5.69
N PHE A 105 -1.85 -3.89 4.38
CA PHE A 105 -0.77 -4.66 3.77
C PHE A 105 0.63 -4.12 4.12
N VAL A 106 0.70 -2.87 4.56
CA VAL A 106 1.94 -2.23 5.01
C VAL A 106 2.01 -2.17 6.53
N VAL A 107 0.94 -1.74 7.19
CA VAL A 107 0.95 -1.55 8.65
C VAL A 107 1.09 -2.86 9.40
N GLN A 108 0.39 -3.94 9.01
CA GLN A 108 0.45 -5.20 9.75
C GLN A 108 1.83 -5.87 9.73
N PRO A 109 2.54 -6.02 8.58
CA PRO A 109 3.90 -6.56 8.58
C PRO A 109 4.89 -5.72 9.39
N LEU A 110 4.78 -4.39 9.30
CA LEU A 110 5.61 -3.47 10.10
C LEU A 110 5.32 -3.61 11.59
N GLN A 111 4.05 -3.63 12.00
CA GLN A 111 3.63 -3.79 13.39
C GLN A 111 4.13 -5.13 13.97
N ASN A 112 3.99 -6.23 13.23
CA ASN A 112 4.48 -7.55 13.63
C ASN A 112 6.00 -7.54 13.79
N SER A 113 6.71 -6.92 12.86
CA SER A 113 8.16 -6.83 12.92
C SER A 113 8.64 -5.96 14.08
N PHE A 114 8.03 -4.82 14.33
CA PHE A 114 8.33 -3.98 15.49
C PHE A 114 7.97 -4.65 16.82
N SER A 115 6.88 -5.42 16.87
CA SER A 115 6.50 -6.18 18.08
C SER A 115 7.51 -7.26 18.42
N SER A 116 8.26 -7.77 17.43
CA SER A 116 9.32 -8.76 17.60
C SER A 116 10.64 -8.16 18.13
N VAL A 117 10.79 -6.84 18.15
CA VAL A 117 11.97 -6.16 18.71
C VAL A 117 11.96 -6.32 20.23
N LYS A 118 12.99 -7.00 20.75
CA LYS A 118 13.09 -7.23 22.20
C LYS A 118 13.21 -5.93 22.96
N ARG A 119 12.39 -5.77 23.99
CA ARG A 119 12.41 -4.61 24.90
C ARG A 119 13.80 -4.39 25.52
N GLN A 120 14.51 -5.47 25.83
CA GLN A 120 15.87 -5.42 26.38
C GLN A 120 16.84 -4.65 25.48
N SER A 121 16.79 -4.85 24.13
CA SER A 121 17.66 -4.12 23.20
C SER A 121 17.40 -2.61 23.26
N MET A 122 16.15 -2.21 23.42
CA MET A 122 15.76 -0.80 23.55
C MET A 122 16.19 -0.21 24.91
N GLU A 123 16.17 -1.00 25.98
CA GLU A 123 16.58 -0.59 27.32
C GLU A 123 18.11 -0.46 27.41
N VAL A 124 18.88 -1.38 26.82
CA VAL A 124 20.34 -1.28 26.76
C VAL A 124 20.76 -0.01 26.02
N ALA A 125 20.18 0.29 24.88
CA ALA A 125 20.47 1.54 24.18
C ALA A 125 20.09 2.78 25.01
N ALA A 126 19.03 2.71 25.81
CA ALA A 126 18.66 3.79 26.73
C ALA A 126 19.69 4.01 27.84
N THR A 127 20.24 2.94 28.42
CA THR A 127 21.30 3.05 29.46
C THR A 127 22.60 3.61 28.91
N LEU A 128 22.85 3.46 27.61
CA LEU A 128 23.97 4.08 26.88
C LEU A 128 23.71 5.54 26.49
N GLY A 129 22.60 6.12 26.91
CA GLY A 129 22.27 7.54 26.68
C GLY A 129 21.54 7.82 25.36
N ALA A 130 21.14 6.80 24.58
CA ALA A 130 20.42 7.01 23.33
C ALA A 130 19.02 7.58 23.58
N SER A 131 18.67 8.66 22.85
CA SER A 131 17.34 9.27 22.87
C SER A 131 16.27 8.33 22.29
N LYS A 132 14.98 8.66 22.46
CA LYS A 132 13.88 7.86 21.89
C LYS A 132 13.97 7.74 20.37
N LEU A 133 14.32 8.84 19.68
CA LEU A 133 14.49 8.85 18.22
C LEU A 133 15.72 8.05 17.80
N ASP A 134 16.86 8.22 18.50
CA ASP A 134 18.07 7.43 18.20
C ASP A 134 17.78 5.93 18.30
N ARG A 135 17.13 5.49 19.38
CA ARG A 135 16.74 4.09 19.56
C ARG A 135 15.80 3.58 18.48
N PHE A 136 14.90 4.43 18.01
CA PHE A 136 14.02 4.07 16.90
C PHE A 136 14.83 3.81 15.63
N PHE A 137 15.68 4.76 15.20
CA PHE A 137 16.41 4.64 13.94
C PHE A 137 17.61 3.68 14.01
N THR A 138 18.30 3.58 15.16
CA THR A 138 19.52 2.77 15.27
C THR A 138 19.27 1.35 15.78
N VAL A 139 18.13 1.09 16.44
CA VAL A 139 17.81 -0.22 17.01
C VAL A 139 16.53 -0.80 16.41
N ALA A 140 15.39 -0.08 16.52
CA ALA A 140 14.11 -0.64 16.13
C ALA A 140 14.01 -0.86 14.61
N VAL A 141 14.34 0.15 13.80
CA VAL A 141 14.28 0.06 12.32
C VAL A 141 15.22 -1.01 11.77
N PRO A 142 16.51 -1.08 12.14
CA PRO A 142 17.39 -2.15 11.67
C PRO A 142 16.95 -3.55 12.07
N LEU A 143 16.42 -3.74 13.27
CA LEU A 143 15.90 -5.04 13.72
C LEU A 143 14.58 -5.41 13.04
N ALA A 144 13.80 -4.42 12.57
CA ALA A 144 12.54 -4.60 11.87
C ALA A 144 12.69 -4.63 10.33
N ARG A 145 13.91 -4.62 9.78
CA ARG A 145 14.16 -4.50 8.33
C ARG A 145 13.41 -5.51 7.45
N SER A 146 13.23 -6.74 7.92
CA SER A 146 12.44 -7.75 7.20
C SER A 146 10.97 -7.35 7.06
N GLY A 147 10.42 -6.66 8.07
CA GLY A 147 9.07 -6.09 8.00
C GLY A 147 8.94 -4.99 6.96
N PHE A 148 9.95 -4.13 6.81
CA PHE A 148 9.95 -3.08 5.77
C PHE A 148 9.96 -3.66 4.36
N VAL A 149 10.78 -4.69 4.10
CA VAL A 149 10.80 -5.36 2.79
C VAL A 149 9.46 -6.02 2.51
N THR A 150 8.92 -6.76 3.48
CA THR A 150 7.61 -7.41 3.33
C THR A 150 6.51 -6.38 3.10
N ALA A 151 6.47 -5.32 3.90
CA ALA A 151 5.48 -4.24 3.78
C ALA A 151 5.57 -3.52 2.43
N GLY A 152 6.79 -3.20 1.98
CA GLY A 152 7.02 -2.54 0.70
C GLY A 152 6.56 -3.40 -0.48
N VAL A 153 6.93 -4.68 -0.50
CA VAL A 153 6.53 -5.57 -1.60
C VAL A 153 5.03 -5.88 -1.56
N LEU A 154 4.45 -6.13 -0.39
CA LEU A 154 3.01 -6.41 -0.28
C LEU A 154 2.17 -5.17 -0.62
N GLY A 155 2.54 -3.98 -0.14
CA GLY A 155 1.87 -2.73 -0.48
C GLY A 155 1.94 -2.44 -1.97
N PHE A 156 3.11 -2.59 -2.59
CA PHE A 156 3.30 -2.42 -4.03
C PHE A 156 2.48 -3.43 -4.83
N ALA A 157 2.61 -4.72 -4.54
CA ALA A 157 1.92 -5.78 -5.26
C ALA A 157 0.39 -5.67 -5.14
N HIS A 158 -0.11 -5.29 -3.94
CA HIS A 158 -1.54 -5.05 -3.74
C HIS A 158 -2.03 -3.89 -4.61
N THR A 159 -1.32 -2.76 -4.63
CA THR A 159 -1.70 -1.60 -5.46
C THR A 159 -1.64 -1.92 -6.96
N VAL A 160 -0.66 -2.72 -7.41
CA VAL A 160 -0.59 -3.15 -8.83
C VAL A 160 -1.79 -4.00 -9.24
N GLY A 161 -2.28 -4.86 -8.34
CA GLY A 161 -3.43 -5.72 -8.59
C GLY A 161 -4.79 -5.10 -8.27
N GLU A 162 -4.83 -3.85 -7.81
CA GLU A 162 -6.06 -3.18 -7.39
C GLU A 162 -6.97 -2.87 -8.58
N PHE A 163 -8.27 -3.23 -8.48
CA PHE A 163 -9.26 -3.03 -9.53
C PHE A 163 -10.49 -2.24 -9.05
N GLY A 164 -11.24 -2.76 -8.11
CA GLY A 164 -12.57 -2.23 -7.77
C GLY A 164 -12.55 -0.81 -7.21
N VAL A 165 -11.59 -0.48 -6.33
CA VAL A 165 -11.47 0.87 -5.75
C VAL A 165 -11.02 1.84 -6.82
N VAL A 166 -9.97 1.51 -7.60
CA VAL A 166 -9.42 2.40 -8.63
C VAL A 166 -10.43 2.66 -9.75
N LEU A 167 -11.24 1.66 -10.14
CA LEU A 167 -12.29 1.85 -11.12
C LEU A 167 -13.37 2.83 -10.63
N MET A 168 -13.79 2.70 -9.36
CA MET A 168 -14.83 3.54 -8.77
C MET A 168 -14.42 5.01 -8.65
N ILE A 169 -13.17 5.29 -8.24
CA ILE A 169 -12.70 6.66 -7.99
C ILE A 169 -11.92 7.26 -9.16
N GLY A 170 -11.43 6.43 -10.08
CA GLY A 170 -10.61 6.83 -11.22
C GLY A 170 -11.37 6.98 -12.53
N GLY A 171 -12.43 6.20 -12.75
CA GLY A 171 -13.27 6.28 -13.96
C GLY A 171 -12.56 5.86 -15.26
N ASN A 172 -11.40 5.18 -15.19
CA ASN A 172 -10.69 4.64 -16.36
C ASN A 172 -10.34 5.67 -17.45
N ILE A 173 -9.79 6.83 -17.07
CA ILE A 173 -9.36 7.86 -18.02
C ILE A 173 -8.01 7.48 -18.61
N PRO A 174 -7.90 7.29 -19.96
CA PRO A 174 -6.66 6.91 -20.61
C PRO A 174 -5.51 7.89 -20.30
N GLY A 175 -4.36 7.38 -19.90
CA GLY A 175 -3.18 8.17 -19.59
C GLY A 175 -3.17 8.86 -18.23
N GLU A 176 -4.29 8.89 -17.51
CA GLU A 176 -4.41 9.54 -16.20
C GLU A 176 -4.78 8.56 -15.08
N THR A 177 -5.89 7.84 -15.25
CA THR A 177 -6.43 6.93 -14.23
C THR A 177 -6.64 5.50 -14.73
N GLY A 178 -6.44 5.24 -16.01
CA GLY A 178 -6.48 3.89 -16.58
C GLY A 178 -5.29 3.06 -16.10
N VAL A 179 -5.56 2.04 -15.28
CA VAL A 179 -4.55 1.14 -14.71
C VAL A 179 -4.57 -0.23 -15.37
N LEU A 180 -3.49 -1.01 -15.20
CA LEU A 180 -3.30 -2.31 -15.84
C LEU A 180 -4.44 -3.31 -15.53
N SER A 181 -4.94 -3.35 -14.31
CA SER A 181 -6.03 -4.24 -13.93
C SER A 181 -7.34 -3.92 -14.67
N ILE A 182 -7.60 -2.64 -14.95
CA ILE A 182 -8.75 -2.20 -15.74
C ILE A 182 -8.51 -2.52 -17.23
N ALA A 183 -7.31 -2.28 -17.77
CA ALA A 183 -6.99 -2.63 -19.15
C ALA A 183 -7.16 -4.13 -19.41
N ILE A 184 -6.77 -5.01 -18.48
CA ILE A 184 -7.03 -6.45 -18.59
C ILE A 184 -8.53 -6.73 -18.65
N TYR A 185 -9.31 -6.07 -17.80
CA TYR A 185 -10.76 -6.22 -17.77
C TYR A 185 -11.41 -5.75 -19.08
N ASP A 186 -11.01 -4.59 -19.61
CA ASP A 186 -11.52 -4.03 -20.88
C ASP A 186 -11.24 -4.98 -22.06
N HIS A 187 -10.04 -5.57 -22.16
CA HIS A 187 -9.73 -6.58 -23.19
C HIS A 187 -10.58 -7.84 -23.05
N VAL A 188 -10.92 -8.25 -21.81
CA VAL A 188 -11.82 -9.39 -21.58
C VAL A 188 -13.24 -9.06 -22.03
N GLU A 189 -13.76 -7.87 -21.74
CA GLU A 189 -15.08 -7.41 -22.19
C GLU A 189 -15.16 -7.28 -23.72
N ALA A 190 -14.06 -6.81 -24.34
CA ALA A 190 -13.94 -6.73 -25.80
C ALA A 190 -13.71 -8.09 -26.48
N MET A 191 -13.63 -9.20 -25.72
CA MET A 191 -13.29 -10.56 -26.21
C MET A 191 -11.90 -10.65 -26.85
N GLU A 192 -11.00 -9.72 -26.53
CA GLU A 192 -9.61 -9.68 -27.00
C GLU A 192 -8.69 -10.51 -26.08
N TYR A 193 -8.99 -11.79 -25.94
CA TYR A 193 -8.33 -12.69 -24.98
C TYR A 193 -6.81 -12.81 -25.16
N SER A 194 -6.29 -12.59 -26.38
CA SER A 194 -4.84 -12.62 -26.63
C SER A 194 -4.12 -11.48 -25.90
N GLN A 195 -4.66 -10.28 -25.94
CA GLN A 195 -4.15 -9.10 -25.23
C GLN A 195 -4.33 -9.25 -23.73
N ALA A 196 -5.53 -9.63 -23.28
CA ALA A 196 -5.81 -9.91 -21.87
C ALA A 196 -4.83 -10.94 -21.30
N HIS A 197 -4.55 -12.03 -22.04
CA HIS A 197 -3.61 -13.08 -21.62
C HIS A 197 -2.17 -12.57 -21.52
N LEU A 198 -1.73 -11.72 -22.45
CA LEU A 198 -0.39 -11.14 -22.43
C LEU A 198 -0.18 -10.25 -21.19
N LEU A 199 -1.12 -9.34 -20.90
CA LEU A 199 -1.06 -8.45 -19.75
C LEU A 199 -1.21 -9.21 -18.43
N ALA A 200 -2.21 -10.10 -18.32
CA ALA A 200 -2.46 -10.90 -17.13
C ALA A 200 -1.30 -11.87 -16.85
N GLY A 201 -0.75 -12.50 -17.88
CA GLY A 201 0.42 -13.37 -17.76
C GLY A 201 1.66 -12.62 -17.27
N GLY A 202 1.91 -11.42 -17.81
CA GLY A 202 2.97 -10.54 -17.34
C GLY A 202 2.80 -10.15 -15.86
N LEU A 203 1.59 -9.79 -15.46
CA LEU A 203 1.26 -9.46 -14.08
C LEU A 203 1.45 -10.66 -13.14
N LEU A 204 0.99 -11.85 -13.55
CA LEU A 204 1.15 -13.09 -12.79
C LEU A 204 2.62 -13.43 -12.54
N VAL A 205 3.43 -13.41 -13.62
CA VAL A 205 4.88 -13.70 -13.50
C VAL A 205 5.57 -12.68 -12.59
N THR A 206 5.28 -11.39 -12.76
CA THR A 206 5.87 -10.33 -11.94
C THR A 206 5.48 -10.49 -10.47
N SER A 207 4.20 -10.75 -10.17
CA SER A 207 3.72 -10.98 -8.80
C SER A 207 4.37 -12.21 -8.17
N PHE A 208 4.53 -13.30 -8.92
CA PHE A 208 5.19 -14.52 -8.46
C PHE A 208 6.67 -14.26 -8.12
N LEU A 209 7.40 -13.53 -8.98
CA LEU A 209 8.79 -13.16 -8.73
C LEU A 209 8.94 -12.27 -7.50
N MET A 210 8.02 -11.31 -7.29
CA MET A 210 7.99 -10.48 -6.09
C MET A 210 7.81 -11.31 -4.81
N LEU A 211 6.91 -12.29 -4.82
CA LEU A 211 6.70 -13.19 -3.68
C LEU A 211 7.94 -14.04 -3.41
N ILE A 212 8.57 -14.62 -4.45
CA ILE A 212 9.83 -15.36 -4.30
C ILE A 212 10.88 -14.49 -3.64
N PHE A 213 11.04 -13.24 -4.10
CA PHE A 213 11.99 -12.29 -3.54
C PHE A 213 11.75 -12.08 -2.03
N VAL A 214 10.50 -11.85 -1.61
CA VAL A 214 10.16 -11.69 -0.19
C VAL A 214 10.50 -12.94 0.62
N TYR A 215 10.14 -14.12 0.13
CA TYR A 215 10.42 -15.36 0.84
C TYR A 215 11.92 -15.64 0.98
N LEU A 216 12.70 -15.43 -0.08
CA LEU A 216 14.15 -15.62 -0.04
C LEU A 216 14.81 -14.60 0.89
N PHE A 217 14.39 -13.33 0.83
CA PHE A 217 14.90 -12.29 1.70
C PHE A 217 14.61 -12.60 3.17
N ASN A 218 13.35 -12.92 3.51
CA ASN A 218 12.98 -13.23 4.89
C ASN A 218 13.68 -14.49 5.42
N ARG A 219 13.87 -15.51 4.58
CA ARG A 219 14.63 -16.72 4.96
C ARG A 219 16.09 -16.39 5.27
N HIS A 220 16.73 -15.56 4.48
CA HIS A 220 18.12 -15.15 4.71
C HIS A 220 18.30 -14.48 6.08
N PHE A 221 17.39 -13.59 6.46
CA PHE A 221 17.44 -12.91 7.75
C PHE A 221 17.01 -13.76 8.94
N SER A 222 16.13 -14.73 8.75
CA SER A 222 15.77 -15.71 9.79
C SER A 222 16.96 -16.60 10.18
N ILE A 223 17.78 -17.02 9.22
CA ILE A 223 18.95 -17.87 9.45
C ILE A 223 20.04 -17.12 10.22
N MET A 224 20.24 -15.83 9.94
CA MET A 224 21.22 -15.00 10.69
C MET A 224 20.82 -14.80 12.16
N ARG A 225 19.53 -14.72 12.47
CA ARG A 225 19.00 -14.54 13.84
C ARG A 225 19.21 -15.79 14.73
N TYR A 226 19.44 -16.97 14.14
CA TYR A 226 19.65 -18.24 14.87
C TYR A 226 21.13 -18.56 15.12
N LYS A 227 22.05 -17.77 14.53
CA LYS A 227 23.51 -17.99 14.66
C LYS A 227 24.16 -17.11 15.74
N ASP A 228 23.42 -16.14 16.30
CA ASP A 228 23.81 -15.26 17.41
C ASP A 228 23.00 -15.65 18.66
#